data_9e9701b24fee767e5627c1a32388c9d0
#
_entry.id   9e9701b24fee767e5627c1a32388c9d0
#
_cell.length_a   1.000
_cell.length_b   1.000
_cell.length_c   1.000
_cell.angle_alpha   90.00
_cell.angle_beta   90.00
_cell.angle_gamma   90.00
#
_symmetry.space_group_name_H-M   'P 1'
#
loop_
_entity.id
_entity.type
_entity.pdbx_description
1 polymer ?
#
loop_
_entity_poly.entity_id
_entity_poly.type
_entity_poly.pdbx_seq_one_letter_code
_entity_poly.pdbx_strand_id
1 'polypeptide(L)'
;IIADEPTTALDVTIQAQIMELMKEMKEKTGVSIMLITHDMGVVAEMADKIMVMYAGMVIEYATAREIFKDPKHPYTKGLLASIPRKDKDIDRLYTIEGTVPSLTSMPKGCRFCDRCTCAMEKCRNEQPPMYQFGERSVRCFLYEDKGGVSDER
;
A
#
# COMPACT_ATOMS: atom_id res chain seq x y z
N ILE A 1 -13.16 -14.37 4.02
CA ILE A 1 -13.37 -14.27 2.56
C ILE A 1 -12.18 -13.58 1.94
N ILE A 2 -11.68 -14.10 0.81
CA ILE A 2 -10.66 -13.44 0.00
C ILE A 2 -11.34 -12.97 -1.29
N ALA A 3 -11.34 -11.66 -1.53
CA ALA A 3 -11.88 -11.02 -2.70
C ALA A 3 -10.74 -10.40 -3.52
N ASP A 4 -10.40 -11.03 -4.63
CA ASP A 4 -9.32 -10.61 -5.53
C ASP A 4 -9.91 -9.80 -6.68
N GLU A 5 -9.62 -8.49 -6.70
CA GLU A 5 -10.10 -7.54 -7.70
C GLU A 5 -11.64 -7.61 -7.96
N PRO A 6 -12.50 -7.64 -6.92
CA PRO A 6 -13.92 -7.97 -7.07
C PRO A 6 -14.71 -6.94 -7.88
N THR A 7 -14.17 -5.76 -8.12
CA THR A 7 -14.83 -4.66 -8.85
C THR A 7 -14.18 -4.36 -10.21
N THR A 8 -13.16 -5.12 -10.60
CA THR A 8 -12.47 -4.92 -11.89
C THR A 8 -13.45 -5.13 -13.06
N ALA A 9 -13.39 -4.24 -14.03
CA ALA A 9 -14.26 -4.19 -15.22
C ALA A 9 -15.76 -4.01 -14.95
N LEU A 10 -16.16 -3.59 -13.74
CA LEU A 10 -17.54 -3.22 -13.43
C LEU A 10 -17.75 -1.71 -13.60
N ASP A 11 -18.97 -1.31 -13.99
CA ASP A 11 -19.35 0.09 -13.93
C ASP A 11 -19.50 0.58 -12.47
N VAL A 12 -19.41 1.90 -12.28
CA VAL A 12 -19.41 2.53 -10.94
C VAL A 12 -20.63 2.15 -10.10
N THR A 13 -21.78 1.96 -10.75
CA THR A 13 -23.02 1.63 -10.05
C THR A 13 -23.00 0.21 -9.51
N ILE A 14 -22.58 -0.75 -10.33
CA ILE A 14 -22.42 -2.16 -9.91
C ILE A 14 -21.32 -2.31 -8.88
N GLN A 15 -20.18 -1.58 -9.06
CA GLN A 15 -19.13 -1.54 -8.06
C GLN A 15 -19.67 -1.12 -6.69
N ALA A 16 -20.44 -0.03 -6.61
CA ALA A 16 -21.03 0.43 -5.36
C ALA A 16 -21.97 -0.61 -4.72
N GLN A 17 -22.78 -1.31 -5.53
CA GLN A 17 -23.67 -2.37 -5.06
C GLN A 17 -22.88 -3.57 -4.47
N ILE A 18 -21.81 -4.00 -5.13
CA ILE A 18 -20.93 -5.09 -4.63
C ILE A 18 -20.29 -4.69 -3.31
N MET A 19 -19.81 -3.45 -3.19
CA MET A 19 -19.20 -2.95 -1.97
C MET A 19 -20.20 -2.91 -0.81
N GLU A 20 -21.43 -2.47 -1.06
CA GLU A 20 -22.48 -2.48 -0.05
C GLU A 20 -22.85 -3.89 0.39
N LEU A 21 -23.00 -4.83 -0.56
CA LEU A 21 -23.24 -6.24 -0.26
C LEU A 21 -22.14 -6.84 0.61
N MET A 22 -20.86 -6.52 0.34
CA MET A 22 -19.73 -6.99 1.14
C MET A 22 -19.76 -6.43 2.57
N LYS A 23 -20.14 -5.15 2.75
CA LYS A 23 -20.35 -4.53 4.06
C LYS A 23 -21.46 -5.23 4.84
N GLU A 24 -22.62 -5.38 4.23
CA GLU A 24 -23.75 -6.09 4.85
C GLU A 24 -23.38 -7.52 5.26
N MET A 25 -22.65 -8.23 4.42
CA MET A 25 -22.21 -9.59 4.72
C MET A 25 -21.25 -9.61 5.92
N LYS A 26 -20.28 -8.68 5.98
CA LYS A 26 -19.37 -8.51 7.13
C LYS A 26 -20.16 -8.25 8.42
N GLU A 27 -21.15 -7.35 8.39
CA GLU A 27 -21.97 -7.00 9.56
C GLU A 27 -22.89 -8.14 10.01
N LYS A 28 -23.56 -8.81 9.07
CA LYS A 28 -24.54 -9.87 9.38
C LYS A 28 -23.90 -11.17 9.85
N THR A 29 -22.72 -11.50 9.33
CA THR A 29 -22.06 -12.81 9.60
C THR A 29 -20.83 -12.72 10.49
N GLY A 30 -20.27 -11.52 10.73
CA GLY A 30 -19.01 -11.31 11.46
C GLY A 30 -17.77 -11.83 10.71
N VAL A 31 -17.88 -12.12 9.42
CA VAL A 31 -16.78 -12.66 8.62
C VAL A 31 -15.72 -11.58 8.35
N SER A 32 -14.45 -11.97 8.40
CA SER A 32 -13.36 -11.10 7.95
C SER A 32 -13.20 -11.17 6.44
N ILE A 33 -12.97 -10.01 5.81
CA ILE A 33 -12.78 -9.89 4.37
C ILE A 33 -11.35 -9.41 4.09
N MET A 34 -10.59 -10.18 3.31
CA MET A 34 -9.34 -9.75 2.71
C MET A 34 -9.64 -9.27 1.29
N LEU A 35 -9.50 -7.97 1.07
CA LEU A 35 -9.73 -7.35 -0.23
C LEU A 35 -8.39 -7.08 -0.91
N ILE A 36 -8.18 -7.62 -2.11
CA ILE A 36 -7.04 -7.34 -2.97
C ILE A 36 -7.52 -6.40 -4.07
N THR A 37 -6.95 -5.20 -4.14
CA THR A 37 -7.36 -4.19 -5.12
C THR A 37 -6.27 -3.14 -5.33
N HIS A 38 -6.28 -2.49 -6.47
CA HIS A 38 -5.48 -1.30 -6.75
C HIS A 38 -6.30 0.01 -6.63
N ASP A 39 -7.60 -0.08 -6.35
CA ASP A 39 -8.47 1.09 -6.20
C ASP A 39 -8.41 1.64 -4.77
N MET A 40 -7.71 2.76 -4.60
CA MET A 40 -7.55 3.41 -3.30
C MET A 40 -8.85 4.02 -2.76
N GLY A 41 -9.84 4.29 -3.63
CA GLY A 41 -11.17 4.74 -3.21
C GLY A 41 -11.91 3.63 -2.47
N VAL A 42 -11.90 2.43 -3.05
CA VAL A 42 -12.44 1.20 -2.44
C VAL A 42 -11.74 0.90 -1.11
N VAL A 43 -10.40 0.98 -1.09
CA VAL A 43 -9.61 0.77 0.13
C VAL A 43 -9.99 1.77 1.23
N ALA A 44 -10.15 3.06 0.89
CA ALA A 44 -10.50 4.10 1.85
C ALA A 44 -11.88 3.88 2.49
N GLU A 45 -12.80 3.27 1.76
CA GLU A 45 -14.17 3.02 2.19
C GLU A 45 -14.35 1.75 3.03
N MET A 46 -13.55 0.71 2.75
CA MET A 46 -13.77 -0.64 3.27
C MET A 46 -12.77 -1.11 4.30
N ALA A 47 -11.52 -0.64 4.22
CA ALA A 47 -10.42 -1.24 4.96
C ALA A 47 -10.30 -0.70 6.39
N ASP A 48 -10.21 -1.60 7.35
CA ASP A 48 -9.78 -1.29 8.73
C ASP A 48 -8.25 -1.21 8.79
N LYS A 49 -7.56 -2.17 8.16
CA LYS A 49 -6.10 -2.26 8.07
C LYS A 49 -5.67 -2.43 6.61
N ILE A 50 -4.53 -1.87 6.26
CA ILE A 50 -4.01 -1.87 4.90
C ILE A 50 -2.61 -2.47 4.89
N MET A 51 -2.40 -3.40 3.97
CA MET A 51 -1.10 -3.96 3.63
C MET A 51 -0.71 -3.46 2.24
N VAL A 52 0.29 -2.57 2.18
CA VAL A 52 0.80 -2.06 0.91
C VAL A 52 1.89 -2.99 0.41
N MET A 53 1.77 -3.43 -0.83
CA MET A 53 2.74 -4.31 -1.48
C MET A 53 3.42 -3.62 -2.65
N TYR A 54 4.69 -3.92 -2.87
CA TYR A 54 5.45 -3.49 -4.04
C TYR A 54 6.35 -4.61 -4.53
N ALA A 55 6.27 -4.93 -5.81
CA ALA A 55 7.08 -5.97 -6.47
C ALA A 55 7.11 -7.29 -5.66
N GLY A 56 5.95 -7.74 -5.14
CA GLY A 56 5.80 -8.99 -4.40
C GLY A 56 6.25 -8.95 -2.93
N MET A 57 6.56 -7.76 -2.39
CA MET A 57 6.90 -7.61 -0.96
C MET A 57 5.95 -6.68 -0.23
N VAL A 58 5.63 -7.02 1.01
CA VAL A 58 4.96 -6.10 1.93
C VAL A 58 5.95 -5.02 2.33
N ILE A 59 5.60 -3.76 2.08
CA ILE A 59 6.46 -2.61 2.35
C ILE A 59 5.92 -1.72 3.47
N GLU A 60 4.62 -1.72 3.71
CA GLU A 60 3.98 -1.01 4.80
C GLU A 60 2.70 -1.72 5.22
N TYR A 61 2.44 -1.80 6.54
CA TYR A 61 1.22 -2.31 7.13
C TYR A 61 0.79 -1.40 8.27
N ALA A 62 -0.46 -0.94 8.27
CA ALA A 62 -1.01 -0.08 9.31
C ALA A 62 -2.54 -0.03 9.23
N THR A 63 -3.17 0.69 10.16
CA THR A 63 -4.59 1.04 10.03
C THR A 63 -4.82 1.93 8.80
N ALA A 64 -6.01 1.86 8.20
CA ALA A 64 -6.36 2.71 7.07
C ALA A 64 -6.13 4.20 7.40
N ARG A 65 -6.52 4.63 8.60
CA ARG A 65 -6.29 6.00 9.07
C ARG A 65 -4.82 6.43 9.02
N GLU A 66 -3.92 5.56 9.46
CA GLU A 66 -2.47 5.85 9.48
C GLU A 66 -1.91 5.91 8.06
N ILE A 67 -2.28 4.96 7.19
CA ILE A 67 -1.84 4.95 5.79
C ILE A 67 -2.26 6.25 5.09
N PHE A 68 -3.52 6.68 5.22
CA PHE A 68 -4.00 7.87 4.53
C PHE A 68 -3.52 9.20 5.15
N LYS A 69 -3.27 9.26 6.47
CA LYS A 69 -2.86 10.50 7.15
C LYS A 69 -1.35 10.69 7.23
N ASP A 70 -0.61 9.62 7.44
CA ASP A 70 0.82 9.64 7.72
C ASP A 70 1.53 8.40 7.13
N PRO A 71 1.50 8.21 5.79
CA PRO A 71 2.22 7.11 5.14
C PRO A 71 3.71 7.21 5.42
N LYS A 72 4.34 6.08 5.73
CA LYS A 72 5.78 6.04 6.05
C LYS A 72 6.64 5.72 4.84
N HIS A 73 6.31 4.64 4.12
CA HIS A 73 7.13 4.22 2.98
C HIS A 73 7.05 5.22 1.82
N PRO A 74 8.17 5.58 1.17
CA PRO A 74 8.17 6.51 0.03
C PRO A 74 7.24 6.10 -1.12
N TYR A 75 7.11 4.80 -1.41
CA TYR A 75 6.14 4.31 -2.39
C TYR A 75 4.70 4.61 -1.99
N THR A 76 4.32 4.33 -0.73
CA THR A 76 2.97 4.62 -0.21
C THR A 76 2.65 6.11 -0.32
N LYS A 77 3.62 6.98 0.00
CA LYS A 77 3.49 8.44 -0.18
C LYS A 77 3.23 8.81 -1.64
N GLY A 78 4.01 8.25 -2.55
CA GLY A 78 3.84 8.46 -3.99
C GLY A 78 2.51 7.95 -4.51
N LEU A 79 2.09 6.76 -4.07
CA LEU A 79 0.81 6.16 -4.43
C LEU A 79 -0.37 7.05 -4.01
N LEU A 80 -0.37 7.55 -2.78
CA LEU A 80 -1.41 8.45 -2.28
C LEU A 80 -1.37 9.84 -2.94
N ALA A 81 -0.17 10.33 -3.31
CA ALA A 81 -0.02 11.59 -4.03
C ALA A 81 -0.52 11.52 -5.48
N SER A 82 -0.62 10.32 -6.07
CA SER A 82 -1.15 10.14 -7.42
C SER A 82 -2.69 10.08 -7.48
N ILE A 83 -3.38 10.06 -6.33
CA ILE A 83 -4.84 10.07 -6.28
C ILE A 83 -5.36 11.48 -6.59
N PRO A 84 -6.27 11.65 -7.57
CA PRO A 84 -6.88 12.94 -7.85
C PRO A 84 -7.64 13.47 -6.62
N ARG A 85 -7.34 14.71 -6.21
CA ARG A 85 -8.08 15.40 -5.14
C ARG A 85 -9.04 16.40 -5.76
N LYS A 86 -10.31 16.35 -5.36
CA LYS A 86 -11.37 17.23 -5.87
C LYS A 86 -11.20 18.72 -5.48
N ASP A 87 -10.38 19.01 -4.46
CA ASP A 87 -10.19 20.29 -3.84
C ASP A 87 -8.97 21.08 -4.34
N LYS A 88 -8.27 20.57 -5.33
CA LYS A 88 -7.13 21.26 -5.96
C LYS A 88 -7.24 21.16 -7.48
N ASP A 89 -7.25 22.34 -8.12
CA ASP A 89 -6.92 22.46 -9.55
C ASP A 89 -5.46 22.05 -9.73
N ILE A 90 -5.22 20.74 -9.98
CA ILE A 90 -3.89 20.21 -10.20
C ILE A 90 -3.72 20.04 -11.71
N ASP A 91 -2.98 20.92 -12.34
CA ASP A 91 -2.62 20.85 -13.77
C ASP A 91 -1.88 19.54 -14.12
N ARG A 92 -1.31 18.84 -13.14
CA ARG A 92 -0.58 17.60 -13.36
C ARG A 92 -0.64 16.67 -12.14
N LEU A 93 -1.15 15.47 -12.33
CA LEU A 93 -1.11 14.42 -11.29
C LEU A 93 0.34 13.98 -11.03
N TYR A 94 0.66 13.74 -9.75
CA TYR A 94 1.94 13.15 -9.37
C TYR A 94 2.05 11.73 -9.94
N THR A 95 3.15 11.42 -10.58
CA THR A 95 3.46 10.08 -11.06
C THR A 95 4.78 9.60 -10.45
N ILE A 96 4.82 8.37 -10.00
CA ILE A 96 6.07 7.74 -9.55
C ILE A 96 6.89 7.38 -10.78
N GLU A 97 8.01 8.07 -10.99
CA GLU A 97 8.88 7.87 -12.14
C GLU A 97 9.50 6.46 -12.17
N GLY A 98 9.92 6.03 -13.36
CA GLY A 98 10.56 4.74 -13.61
C GLY A 98 9.56 3.57 -13.71
N THR A 99 10.09 2.37 -13.89
CA THR A 99 9.32 1.13 -14.07
C THR A 99 9.47 0.19 -12.88
N VAL A 100 8.47 -0.66 -12.64
CA VAL A 100 8.55 -1.72 -11.65
C VAL A 100 9.61 -2.73 -12.10
N PRO A 101 10.51 -3.18 -11.21
CA PRO A 101 11.54 -4.16 -11.57
C PRO A 101 10.92 -5.46 -12.09
N SER A 102 11.54 -6.03 -13.11
CA SER A 102 11.13 -7.34 -13.64
C SER A 102 11.43 -8.45 -12.62
N LEU A 103 10.58 -9.48 -12.61
CA LEU A 103 10.81 -10.68 -11.80
C LEU A 103 12.16 -11.36 -12.11
N THR A 104 12.62 -11.23 -13.36
CA THR A 104 13.90 -11.80 -13.81
C THR A 104 15.12 -10.92 -13.49
N SER A 105 14.91 -9.68 -13.03
CA SER A 105 15.96 -8.70 -12.73
C SER A 105 15.62 -7.88 -11.49
N MET A 106 15.39 -8.59 -10.37
CA MET A 106 15.12 -7.95 -9.09
C MET A 106 16.39 -7.33 -8.51
N PRO A 107 16.31 -6.10 -7.94
CA PRO A 107 17.41 -5.52 -7.19
C PRO A 107 17.84 -6.42 -6.02
N LYS A 108 19.14 -6.46 -5.71
CA LYS A 108 19.67 -7.17 -4.53
C LYS A 108 19.19 -6.52 -3.23
N GLY A 109 19.07 -5.20 -3.24
CA GLY A 109 18.62 -4.40 -2.12
C GLY A 109 17.11 -4.12 -2.14
N CYS A 110 16.73 -2.96 -1.62
CA CYS A 110 15.34 -2.52 -1.60
C CYS A 110 14.74 -2.52 -3.01
N ARG A 111 13.63 -3.23 -3.21
CA ARG A 111 12.98 -3.37 -4.53
C ARG A 111 12.49 -2.05 -5.11
N PHE A 112 12.30 -1.04 -4.27
CA PHE A 112 11.85 0.30 -4.67
C PHE A 112 13.01 1.28 -4.89
N CYS A 113 14.28 0.91 -4.62
CA CYS A 113 15.42 1.83 -4.58
C CYS A 113 15.59 2.66 -5.85
N ASP A 114 15.39 2.09 -7.05
CA ASP A 114 15.60 2.78 -8.33
C ASP A 114 14.53 3.84 -8.64
N ARG A 115 13.40 3.80 -7.94
CA ARG A 115 12.29 4.75 -8.06
C ARG A 115 12.13 5.64 -6.82
N CYS A 116 12.99 5.44 -5.81
CA CYS A 116 12.87 6.09 -4.53
C CYS A 116 13.65 7.41 -4.53
N THR A 117 12.97 8.52 -4.30
CA THR A 117 13.60 9.85 -4.15
C THR A 117 14.44 9.99 -2.87
N CYS A 118 14.27 9.06 -1.93
CA CYS A 118 15.01 9.00 -0.67
C CYS A 118 16.01 7.83 -0.63
N ALA A 119 16.39 7.27 -1.79
CA ALA A 119 17.28 6.12 -1.84
C ALA A 119 18.67 6.45 -1.29
N MET A 120 19.15 5.59 -0.40
CA MET A 120 20.51 5.63 0.16
C MET A 120 21.35 4.52 -0.48
N GLU A 121 22.67 4.60 -0.33
CA GLU A 121 23.59 3.56 -0.84
C GLU A 121 23.25 2.18 -0.25
N LYS A 122 22.92 2.12 1.04
CA LYS A 122 22.47 0.89 1.72
C LYS A 122 21.26 0.26 1.03
N CYS A 123 20.30 1.08 0.55
CA CYS A 123 19.12 0.59 -0.15
C CYS A 123 19.43 -0.17 -1.46
N ARG A 124 20.59 0.08 -2.08
CA ARG A 124 21.01 -0.62 -3.32
C ARG A 124 21.60 -1.99 -3.02
N ASN A 125 22.20 -2.14 -1.85
CA ASN A 125 22.99 -3.31 -1.48
C ASN A 125 22.25 -4.28 -0.57
N GLU A 126 21.32 -3.77 0.26
CA GLU A 126 20.64 -4.53 1.31
C GLU A 126 19.12 -4.37 1.23
N GLN A 127 18.41 -5.44 1.58
CA GLN A 127 16.95 -5.40 1.78
C GLN A 127 16.67 -4.86 3.19
N PRO A 128 15.82 -3.79 3.33
CA PRO A 128 15.43 -3.34 4.65
C PRO A 128 14.56 -4.41 5.34
N PRO A 129 14.80 -4.68 6.63
CA PRO A 129 13.90 -5.50 7.41
C PRO A 129 12.58 -4.76 7.66
N MET A 130 11.59 -5.44 8.24
CA MET A 130 10.36 -4.81 8.67
C MET A 130 10.56 -4.17 10.04
N TYR A 131 10.50 -2.83 10.11
CA TYR A 131 10.57 -2.08 11.36
C TYR A 131 9.18 -1.90 11.95
N GLN A 132 9.02 -2.21 13.25
CA GLN A 132 7.74 -2.22 13.96
C GLN A 132 7.54 -0.97 14.80
N PHE A 133 6.34 -0.41 14.78
CA PHE A 133 5.91 0.76 15.57
C PHE A 133 4.51 0.49 16.17
N GLY A 134 4.45 -0.22 17.27
CA GLY A 134 3.18 -0.73 17.80
C GLY A 134 2.54 -1.72 16.81
N GLU A 135 1.32 -1.46 16.37
CA GLU A 135 0.63 -2.30 15.36
C GLU A 135 1.02 -1.98 13.91
N ARG A 136 1.76 -0.91 13.69
CA ARG A 136 2.23 -0.49 12.37
C ARG A 136 3.59 -1.06 12.07
N SER A 137 3.84 -1.40 10.81
CA SER A 137 5.17 -1.81 10.35
C SER A 137 5.53 -1.22 8.99
N VAL A 138 6.84 -0.99 8.76
CA VAL A 138 7.36 -0.43 7.51
C VAL A 138 8.71 -1.05 7.15
N ARG A 139 8.87 -1.43 5.90
CA ARG A 139 10.11 -1.99 5.33
C ARG A 139 10.91 -0.89 4.64
N CYS A 140 11.61 -0.05 5.43
CA CYS A 140 12.37 1.08 4.90
C CYS A 140 13.48 1.53 5.87
N PHE A 141 14.73 1.63 5.41
CA PHE A 141 15.88 2.08 6.21
C PHE A 141 15.77 3.49 6.79
N LEU A 142 14.86 4.34 6.29
CA LEU A 142 14.55 5.65 6.91
C LEU A 142 14.07 5.52 8.36
N TYR A 143 13.75 4.32 8.80
CA TYR A 143 13.20 4.03 10.13
C TYR A 143 14.08 3.06 10.95
N GLU A 144 15.31 2.80 10.51
CA GLU A 144 16.24 1.89 11.17
C GLU A 144 16.48 2.23 12.64
N ASP A 145 16.64 3.52 12.95
CA ASP A 145 16.91 3.98 14.31
C ASP A 145 15.65 4.24 15.16
N LYS A 146 14.45 4.03 14.58
CA LYS A 146 13.18 4.45 15.17
C LYS A 146 12.24 3.30 15.53
N GLY A 147 12.46 2.13 15.00
CA GLY A 147 11.58 0.96 15.16
C GLY A 147 12.34 -0.28 15.62
N GLY A 148 11.64 -1.17 16.35
CA GLY A 148 12.14 -2.53 16.58
C GLY A 148 12.07 -3.33 15.28
N VAL A 149 13.01 -4.27 15.07
CA VAL A 149 12.95 -5.20 13.92
C VAL A 149 11.98 -6.32 14.28
N SER A 150 10.97 -6.56 13.44
CA SER A 150 10.14 -7.76 13.57
C SER A 150 10.89 -8.96 12.98
N ASP A 151 11.05 -10.00 13.78
CA ASP A 151 11.56 -11.31 13.31
C ASP A 151 10.49 -11.92 12.38
N GLU A 152 10.68 -11.86 11.09
CA GLU A 152 9.86 -12.60 10.12
C GLU A 152 10.25 -14.09 10.22
N ARG A 153 9.45 -14.86 10.97
CA ARG A 153 9.47 -16.34 10.87
C ARG A 153 8.49 -16.81 9.81
#